data_a0bfd612a40569d310226fd76fe6edad
#
_entry.id   a0bfd612a40569d310226fd76fe6edad
#
_cell.length_a   1.000
_cell.length_b   1.000
_cell.length_c   1.000
_cell.angle_alpha   90.00
_cell.angle_beta   90.00
_cell.angle_gamma   90.00
#
_symmetry.space_group_name_H-M   'P 1'
#
loop_
_entity.id
_entity.type
_entity.pdbx_description
1 polymer ?
#
loop_
_entity_poly.entity_id
_entity_poly.type
_entity_poly.pdbx_seq_one_letter_code
_entity_poly.pdbx_strand_id
1 'polypeptide(L)'
;IEEAFSKYNLNIDDKAVQEAVRTIIAEKVPQNDTIEVKKFLMGSIELTTLKTTDSDTSVMAFTERVNAFDEQYPDLPHVATICVYPCFAQIVSQSLEVEGVEVACVSGSFPSSQALIEVKVAETALAIKDGATEIDMVMSVGKFLSGDYETVCDEISELKAVCGEKKLKVILETGLLPSCADIKT
;
A
#
# COMPACT_ATOMS: atom_id res chain seq x y z
N ILE A 1 -0.10 -17.87 17.12
CA ILE A 1 0.75 -17.95 15.91
C ILE A 1 0.98 -19.39 15.49
N GLU A 2 1.47 -20.28 16.36
CA GLU A 2 1.70 -21.71 16.05
C GLU A 2 0.44 -22.42 15.50
N GLU A 3 -0.74 -22.13 16.07
CA GLU A 3 -2.02 -22.65 15.56
C GLU A 3 -2.33 -22.13 14.14
N ALA A 4 -2.02 -20.89 13.84
CA ALA A 4 -2.18 -20.34 12.50
C ALA A 4 -1.25 -21.04 11.50
N PHE A 5 0.01 -21.20 11.83
CA PHE A 5 0.98 -21.89 10.96
C PHE A 5 0.62 -23.35 10.70
N SER A 6 0.03 -24.05 11.68
CA SER A 6 -0.41 -25.44 11.49
C SER A 6 -1.51 -25.61 10.41
N LYS A 7 -2.22 -24.54 10.07
CA LYS A 7 -3.29 -24.55 9.06
C LYS A 7 -2.78 -24.41 7.63
N TYR A 8 -1.54 -24.02 7.44
CA TYR A 8 -0.98 -23.70 6.13
C TYR A 8 0.28 -24.51 5.84
N ASN A 9 0.43 -24.97 4.60
CA ASN A 9 1.68 -25.55 4.14
C ASN A 9 2.69 -24.44 3.82
N LEU A 10 3.70 -24.29 4.66
CA LEU A 10 4.81 -23.35 4.47
C LEU A 10 6.02 -23.97 3.77
N ASN A 11 5.99 -25.29 3.49
CA ASN A 11 7.03 -25.95 2.68
C ASN A 11 6.79 -25.63 1.20
N ILE A 12 7.37 -24.54 0.73
CA ILE A 12 7.20 -24.01 -0.63
C ILE A 12 8.53 -24.12 -1.38
N ASP A 13 8.47 -24.67 -2.58
CA ASP A 13 9.59 -24.70 -3.51
C ASP A 13 9.56 -23.45 -4.39
N ASP A 14 10.53 -22.57 -4.22
CA ASP A 14 10.66 -21.31 -4.98
C ASP A 14 10.74 -21.54 -6.48
N LYS A 15 11.37 -22.65 -6.92
CA LYS A 15 11.47 -22.97 -8.36
C LYS A 15 10.10 -23.36 -8.92
N ALA A 16 9.33 -24.12 -8.16
CA ALA A 16 7.97 -24.49 -8.57
C ALA A 16 7.06 -23.25 -8.63
N VAL A 17 7.19 -22.30 -7.70
CA VAL A 17 6.49 -21.01 -7.76
C VAL A 17 6.89 -20.20 -8.98
N GLN A 18 8.19 -20.08 -9.27
CA GLN A 18 8.68 -19.37 -10.45
C GLN A 18 8.13 -19.97 -11.76
N GLU A 19 8.09 -21.29 -11.87
CA GLU A 19 7.55 -21.95 -13.07
C GLU A 19 6.04 -21.73 -13.21
N ALA A 20 5.31 -21.83 -12.10
CA ALA A 20 3.87 -21.52 -12.08
C ALA A 20 3.59 -20.07 -12.51
N VAL A 21 4.37 -19.10 -12.03
CA VAL A 21 4.27 -17.69 -12.43
C VAL A 21 4.56 -17.52 -13.93
N ARG A 22 5.61 -18.16 -14.46
CA ARG A 22 5.89 -18.12 -15.91
C ARG A 22 4.73 -18.65 -16.74
N THR A 23 4.15 -19.77 -16.31
CA THR A 23 2.99 -20.38 -16.98
C THR A 23 1.79 -19.44 -16.96
N ILE A 24 1.47 -18.87 -15.80
CA ILE A 24 0.36 -17.90 -15.66
C ILE A 24 0.59 -16.69 -16.58
N ILE A 25 1.80 -16.14 -16.60
CA ILE A 25 2.13 -14.99 -17.46
C ILE A 25 1.94 -15.37 -18.93
N ALA A 26 2.49 -16.50 -19.37
CA ALA A 26 2.42 -16.92 -20.76
C ALA A 26 0.98 -17.19 -21.24
N GLU A 27 0.12 -17.76 -20.38
CA GLU A 27 -1.23 -18.13 -20.73
C GLU A 27 -2.24 -17.02 -20.53
N LYS A 28 -2.12 -16.24 -19.44
CA LYS A 28 -3.16 -15.31 -19.01
C LYS A 28 -2.95 -13.88 -19.48
N VAL A 29 -1.70 -13.42 -19.58
CA VAL A 29 -1.44 -12.04 -20.02
C VAL A 29 -1.99 -11.77 -21.42
N PRO A 30 -1.77 -12.63 -22.45
CA PRO A 30 -2.33 -12.38 -23.78
C PRO A 30 -3.87 -12.36 -23.80
N GLN A 31 -4.52 -13.14 -22.92
CA GLN A 31 -5.97 -13.19 -22.80
C GLN A 31 -6.56 -11.93 -22.15
N ASN A 32 -5.77 -11.26 -21.31
CA ASN A 32 -6.16 -10.09 -20.53
C ASN A 32 -5.62 -8.77 -21.11
N ASP A 33 -4.92 -8.79 -22.24
CA ASP A 33 -4.43 -7.59 -22.91
C ASP A 33 -5.57 -6.93 -23.75
N THR A 34 -6.62 -6.50 -23.07
CA THR A 34 -7.79 -5.84 -23.67
C THR A 34 -7.95 -4.42 -23.13
N ILE A 35 -8.71 -3.59 -23.84
CA ILE A 35 -9.01 -2.22 -23.41
C ILE A 35 -9.80 -2.22 -22.09
N GLU A 36 -10.74 -3.15 -21.92
CA GLU A 36 -11.58 -3.28 -20.72
C GLU A 36 -10.72 -3.57 -19.50
N VAL A 37 -9.78 -4.53 -19.61
CA VAL A 37 -8.84 -4.85 -18.52
C VAL A 37 -7.91 -3.68 -18.23
N LYS A 38 -7.41 -2.98 -19.26
CA LYS A 38 -6.58 -1.78 -19.06
C LYS A 38 -7.33 -0.66 -18.35
N LYS A 39 -8.60 -0.43 -18.68
CA LYS A 39 -9.45 0.51 -17.95
C LYS A 39 -9.66 0.08 -16.49
N PHE A 40 -9.96 -1.19 -16.26
CA PHE A 40 -10.06 -1.72 -14.90
C PHE A 40 -8.78 -1.52 -14.09
N LEU A 41 -7.62 -1.85 -14.68
CA LEU A 41 -6.31 -1.66 -14.03
C LEU A 41 -6.02 -0.19 -13.75
N MET A 42 -6.40 0.72 -14.64
CA MET A 42 -6.26 2.16 -14.40
C MET A 42 -7.04 2.61 -13.18
N GLY A 43 -8.30 2.15 -13.03
CA GLY A 43 -9.12 2.40 -11.84
C GLY A 43 -8.62 1.70 -10.55
N SER A 44 -7.57 0.90 -10.66
CA SER A 44 -6.93 0.21 -9.52
C SER A 44 -5.57 0.80 -9.15
N ILE A 45 -5.11 1.82 -9.88
CA ILE A 45 -3.80 2.45 -9.63
C ILE A 45 -3.84 3.26 -8.34
N GLU A 46 -2.88 3.00 -7.48
CA GLU A 46 -2.48 3.91 -6.42
C GLU A 46 -1.39 4.83 -6.96
N LEU A 47 -1.76 6.07 -7.30
CA LEU A 47 -0.84 7.03 -7.88
C LEU A 47 0.02 7.65 -6.78
N THR A 48 1.30 7.34 -6.79
CA THR A 48 2.19 7.55 -5.63
C THR A 48 3.29 8.55 -5.92
N THR A 49 3.54 9.45 -4.95
CA THR A 49 4.79 10.22 -4.86
C THR A 49 5.35 10.12 -3.44
N LEU A 50 6.56 9.55 -3.33
CA LEU A 50 7.27 9.32 -2.07
C LEU A 50 8.74 9.72 -2.23
N LYS A 51 8.98 10.85 -2.89
CA LYS A 51 10.33 11.36 -3.13
C LYS A 51 10.78 12.17 -1.92
N THR A 52 12.04 12.04 -1.55
CA THR A 52 12.66 12.89 -0.51
C THR A 52 12.58 14.39 -0.85
N THR A 53 12.39 14.71 -2.12
CA THR A 53 12.29 16.08 -2.63
C THR A 53 10.86 16.60 -2.76
N ASP A 54 9.86 15.81 -2.34
CA ASP A 54 8.47 16.27 -2.36
C ASP A 54 8.29 17.48 -1.42
N SER A 55 7.43 18.39 -1.85
CA SER A 55 7.11 19.62 -1.14
C SER A 55 5.61 19.90 -1.33
N ASP A 56 5.07 20.81 -0.52
CA ASP A 56 3.68 21.25 -0.61
C ASP A 56 3.31 21.64 -2.05
N THR A 57 4.17 22.42 -2.70
CA THR A 57 3.95 22.84 -4.09
C THR A 57 3.98 21.69 -5.07
N SER A 58 4.92 20.75 -4.93
CA SER A 58 4.99 19.59 -5.86
C SER A 58 3.85 18.61 -5.67
N VAL A 59 3.41 18.39 -4.43
CA VAL A 59 2.27 17.51 -4.12
C VAL A 59 0.94 18.16 -4.56
N MET A 60 0.77 19.46 -4.35
CA MET A 60 -0.39 20.18 -4.89
C MET A 60 -0.46 20.05 -6.41
N ALA A 61 0.62 20.35 -7.12
CA ALA A 61 0.68 20.21 -8.58
C ALA A 61 0.48 18.75 -9.05
N PHE A 62 0.86 17.77 -8.23
CA PHE A 62 0.60 16.35 -8.48
C PHE A 62 -0.91 16.03 -8.39
N THR A 63 -1.60 16.55 -7.39
CA THR A 63 -3.05 16.39 -7.19
C THR A 63 -3.84 17.11 -8.29
N GLU A 64 -3.45 18.32 -8.65
CA GLU A 64 -4.07 19.10 -9.74
C GLU A 64 -4.00 18.37 -11.10
N ARG A 65 -2.93 17.58 -11.34
CA ARG A 65 -2.89 16.74 -12.56
C ARG A 65 -3.91 15.61 -12.55
N VAL A 66 -4.29 15.10 -11.40
CA VAL A 66 -5.37 14.10 -11.27
C VAL A 66 -6.71 14.74 -11.59
N ASN A 67 -6.97 15.94 -11.05
CA ASN A 67 -8.18 16.71 -11.35
C ASN A 67 -8.27 17.02 -12.85
N ALA A 68 -7.21 17.58 -13.44
CA ALA A 68 -7.16 17.91 -14.85
C ALA A 68 -7.30 16.67 -15.79
N PHE A 69 -6.81 15.51 -15.35
CA PHE A 69 -6.97 14.27 -16.11
C PHE A 69 -8.44 13.86 -16.19
N ASP A 70 -9.17 13.91 -15.08
CA ASP A 70 -10.59 13.58 -15.05
C ASP A 70 -11.42 14.51 -15.94
N GLU A 71 -11.16 15.81 -15.87
CA GLU A 71 -11.80 16.79 -16.74
C GLU A 71 -11.51 16.56 -18.25
N GLN A 72 -10.25 16.21 -18.56
CA GLN A 72 -9.81 16.02 -19.94
C GLN A 72 -10.30 14.70 -20.55
N TYR A 73 -10.48 13.66 -19.73
CA TYR A 73 -10.80 12.30 -20.16
C TYR A 73 -11.99 11.69 -19.39
N PRO A 74 -13.19 12.31 -19.46
CA PRO A 74 -14.34 11.89 -18.66
C PRO A 74 -14.85 10.47 -18.96
N ASP A 75 -14.45 9.88 -20.09
CA ASP A 75 -14.80 8.50 -20.47
C ASP A 75 -13.80 7.45 -19.97
N LEU A 76 -12.73 7.88 -19.32
CA LEU A 76 -11.74 7.00 -18.72
C LEU A 76 -11.95 6.92 -17.20
N PRO A 77 -11.64 5.79 -16.55
CA PRO A 77 -11.62 5.73 -15.08
C PRO A 77 -10.48 6.58 -14.55
N HIS A 78 -10.72 7.25 -13.42
CA HIS A 78 -9.66 7.87 -12.61
C HIS A 78 -8.85 6.82 -11.84
N VAL A 79 -7.75 7.21 -11.23
CA VAL A 79 -6.96 6.36 -10.32
C VAL A 79 -7.74 6.06 -9.04
N ALA A 80 -7.40 4.96 -8.35
CA ALA A 80 -8.06 4.60 -7.10
C ALA A 80 -7.70 5.54 -5.95
N THR A 81 -6.40 5.85 -5.80
CA THR A 81 -5.88 6.66 -4.71
C THR A 81 -4.75 7.57 -5.16
N ILE A 82 -4.53 8.64 -4.40
CA ILE A 82 -3.25 9.37 -4.38
C ILE A 82 -2.54 9.00 -3.08
N CYS A 83 -1.32 8.46 -3.20
CA CYS A 83 -0.51 8.05 -2.05
C CYS A 83 0.68 8.99 -1.83
N VAL A 84 0.82 9.49 -0.60
CA VAL A 84 1.83 10.46 -0.19
C VAL A 84 2.39 10.17 1.21
N TYR A 85 3.43 10.90 1.62
CA TYR A 85 3.83 10.93 3.02
C TYR A 85 2.76 11.61 3.90
N PRO A 86 2.63 11.22 5.18
CA PRO A 86 1.61 11.75 6.10
C PRO A 86 1.54 13.27 6.18
N CYS A 87 2.67 13.95 6.12
CA CYS A 87 2.75 15.41 6.18
C CYS A 87 2.06 16.13 5.00
N PHE A 88 1.72 15.42 3.92
CA PHE A 88 1.01 15.97 2.76
C PHE A 88 -0.46 15.56 2.69
N ALA A 89 -0.98 14.80 3.66
CA ALA A 89 -2.37 14.34 3.67
C ALA A 89 -3.35 15.50 3.52
N GLN A 90 -3.15 16.57 4.30
CA GLN A 90 -4.02 17.74 4.28
C GLN A 90 -4.03 18.45 2.93
N ILE A 91 -2.87 18.57 2.28
CA ILE A 91 -2.76 19.22 0.96
C ILE A 91 -3.55 18.43 -0.06
N VAL A 92 -3.37 17.10 -0.12
CA VAL A 92 -4.10 16.24 -1.05
C VAL A 92 -5.59 16.31 -0.77
N SER A 93 -6.02 16.12 0.49
CA SER A 93 -7.44 16.08 0.87
C SER A 93 -8.17 17.41 0.59
N GLN A 94 -7.46 18.54 0.61
CA GLN A 94 -8.04 19.85 0.35
C GLN A 94 -8.02 20.27 -1.13
N SER A 95 -7.13 19.70 -1.94
CA SER A 95 -6.97 20.06 -3.35
C SER A 95 -7.54 19.02 -4.32
N LEU A 96 -7.85 17.81 -3.84
CA LEU A 96 -8.45 16.77 -4.66
C LEU A 96 -9.94 17.05 -4.88
N GLU A 97 -10.35 17.17 -6.15
CA GLU A 97 -11.72 17.49 -6.56
C GLU A 97 -12.45 16.29 -7.17
N VAL A 98 -11.70 15.27 -7.61
CA VAL A 98 -12.28 14.08 -8.26
C VAL A 98 -12.96 13.20 -7.24
N GLU A 99 -14.28 13.05 -7.37
CA GLU A 99 -15.07 12.14 -6.52
C GLU A 99 -14.66 10.68 -6.74
N GLY A 100 -14.47 9.94 -5.65
CA GLY A 100 -14.11 8.52 -5.69
C GLY A 100 -12.61 8.24 -5.70
N VAL A 101 -11.74 9.24 -5.82
CA VAL A 101 -10.31 9.09 -5.57
C VAL A 101 -10.02 9.23 -4.08
N GLU A 102 -9.39 8.24 -3.48
CA GLU A 102 -9.09 8.21 -2.06
C GLU A 102 -7.70 8.81 -1.75
N VAL A 103 -7.49 9.22 -0.50
CA VAL A 103 -6.19 9.73 -0.02
C VAL A 103 -5.51 8.65 0.80
N ALA A 104 -4.45 8.07 0.26
CA ALA A 104 -3.61 7.09 0.96
C ALA A 104 -2.37 7.77 1.54
N CYS A 105 -1.96 7.36 2.74
CA CYS A 105 -0.70 7.79 3.33
C CYS A 105 0.11 6.60 3.79
N VAL A 106 1.41 6.60 3.45
CA VAL A 106 2.33 5.63 4.07
C VAL A 106 2.44 5.89 5.57
N SER A 107 2.67 4.86 6.35
CA SER A 107 2.80 4.94 7.80
C SER A 107 3.66 3.82 8.37
N GLY A 108 3.71 3.73 9.69
CA GLY A 108 4.55 2.76 10.39
C GLY A 108 6.03 3.11 10.30
N SER A 109 6.36 4.40 10.18
CA SER A 109 7.72 4.91 9.93
C SER A 109 8.32 4.37 8.63
N PHE A 110 7.52 4.43 7.58
CA PHE A 110 7.92 4.05 6.23
C PHE A 110 9.19 4.82 5.78
N PRO A 111 10.19 4.19 5.10
CA PRO A 111 10.14 2.80 4.63
C PRO A 111 10.71 1.74 5.59
N SER A 112 11.35 2.11 6.69
CA SER A 112 12.15 1.19 7.49
C SER A 112 11.38 0.47 8.61
N SER A 113 10.28 1.03 9.07
CA SER A 113 9.53 0.60 10.27
C SER A 113 10.36 0.60 11.57
N GLN A 114 11.53 1.25 11.59
CA GLN A 114 12.50 1.26 12.70
C GLN A 114 12.20 2.37 13.72
N ALA A 115 10.96 2.40 14.23
CA ALA A 115 10.54 3.37 15.25
C ALA A 115 9.75 2.67 16.38
N LEU A 116 9.59 3.39 17.48
CA LEU A 116 8.74 2.95 18.60
C LEU A 116 7.28 2.94 18.16
N ILE A 117 6.49 2.01 18.70
CA ILE A 117 5.08 1.85 18.33
C ILE A 117 4.26 3.11 18.57
N GLU A 118 4.54 3.85 19.63
CA GLU A 118 3.86 5.11 19.95
C GLU A 118 4.05 6.16 18.84
N VAL A 119 5.22 6.17 18.20
CA VAL A 119 5.50 7.07 17.06
C VAL A 119 4.68 6.65 15.85
N LYS A 120 4.62 5.34 15.54
CA LYS A 120 3.82 4.80 14.44
C LYS A 120 2.32 5.08 14.64
N VAL A 121 1.82 4.91 15.86
CA VAL A 121 0.43 5.23 16.24
C VAL A 121 0.14 6.71 16.05
N ALA A 122 1.02 7.60 16.53
CA ALA A 122 0.85 9.04 16.38
C ALA A 122 0.88 9.48 14.90
N GLU A 123 1.81 8.95 14.10
CA GLU A 123 1.90 9.20 12.66
C GLU A 123 0.59 8.83 11.95
N THR A 124 0.09 7.61 12.21
CA THR A 124 -1.18 7.13 11.63
C THR A 124 -2.36 8.01 12.02
N ALA A 125 -2.48 8.35 13.31
CA ALA A 125 -3.58 9.19 13.81
C ALA A 125 -3.56 10.59 13.19
N LEU A 126 -2.38 11.19 13.01
CA LEU A 126 -2.21 12.50 12.39
C LEU A 126 -2.56 12.45 10.89
N ALA A 127 -2.10 11.44 10.16
CA ALA A 127 -2.45 11.27 8.76
C ALA A 127 -3.98 11.20 8.56
N ILE A 128 -4.67 10.41 9.38
CA ILE A 128 -6.14 10.28 9.34
C ILE A 128 -6.82 11.61 9.68
N LYS A 129 -6.36 12.30 10.72
CA LYS A 129 -6.87 13.61 11.12
C LYS A 129 -6.75 14.63 9.98
N ASP A 130 -5.67 14.57 9.23
CA ASP A 130 -5.37 15.49 8.14
C ASP A 130 -5.99 15.05 6.78
N GLY A 131 -6.81 14.00 6.78
CA GLY A 131 -7.68 13.64 5.67
C GLY A 131 -7.34 12.34 4.97
N ALA A 132 -6.37 11.55 5.45
CA ALA A 132 -6.14 10.22 4.89
C ALA A 132 -7.34 9.30 5.13
N THR A 133 -7.78 8.63 4.09
CA THR A 133 -8.87 7.64 4.11
C THR A 133 -8.36 6.21 4.06
N GLU A 134 -7.08 6.06 3.72
CA GLU A 134 -6.38 4.79 3.63
C GLU A 134 -4.95 4.93 4.19
N ILE A 135 -4.50 3.94 4.92
CA ILE A 135 -3.17 3.92 5.56
C ILE A 135 -2.39 2.72 5.04
N ASP A 136 -1.19 2.98 4.54
CA ASP A 136 -0.25 2.00 4.03
C ASP A 136 0.92 1.85 5.00
N MET A 137 0.74 1.03 6.04
CA MET A 137 1.81 0.80 7.01
C MET A 137 2.84 -0.19 6.46
N VAL A 138 4.11 0.05 6.73
CA VAL A 138 5.14 -0.96 6.48
C VAL A 138 5.34 -1.82 7.73
N MET A 139 5.38 -3.14 7.56
CA MET A 139 5.64 -4.06 8.67
C MET A 139 7.09 -3.97 9.15
N SER A 140 7.32 -4.33 10.41
CA SER A 140 8.67 -4.45 10.99
C SER A 140 9.40 -5.67 10.44
N VAL A 141 10.00 -5.53 9.24
CA VAL A 141 10.66 -6.63 8.51
C VAL A 141 11.75 -7.30 9.35
N GLY A 142 12.54 -6.52 10.10
CA GLY A 142 13.56 -7.06 10.99
C GLY A 142 13.00 -7.97 12.09
N LYS A 143 11.85 -7.60 12.66
CA LYS A 143 11.12 -8.41 13.63
C LYS A 143 10.64 -9.71 12.96
N PHE A 144 9.99 -9.59 11.81
CA PHE A 144 9.52 -10.73 11.03
C PHE A 144 10.66 -11.72 10.75
N LEU A 145 11.78 -11.26 10.20
CA LEU A 145 12.93 -12.10 9.85
C LEU A 145 13.62 -12.73 11.08
N SER A 146 13.47 -12.15 12.26
CA SER A 146 13.96 -12.74 13.52
C SER A 146 12.97 -13.74 14.13
N GLY A 147 11.80 -13.94 13.53
CA GLY A 147 10.75 -14.83 14.05
C GLY A 147 9.86 -14.21 15.12
N ASP A 148 9.99 -12.90 15.36
CA ASP A 148 9.16 -12.16 16.35
C ASP A 148 7.82 -11.76 15.69
N TYR A 149 7.06 -12.78 15.28
CA TYR A 149 5.77 -12.59 14.61
C TYR A 149 4.71 -11.99 15.53
N GLU A 150 4.82 -12.22 16.83
CA GLU A 150 3.89 -11.67 17.82
C GLU A 150 3.95 -10.15 17.82
N THR A 151 5.15 -9.57 17.91
CA THR A 151 5.32 -8.11 17.81
C THR A 151 4.82 -7.56 16.48
N VAL A 152 5.05 -8.25 15.36
CA VAL A 152 4.54 -7.81 14.05
C VAL A 152 3.01 -7.78 14.03
N CYS A 153 2.36 -8.81 14.56
CA CYS A 153 0.90 -8.87 14.64
C CYS A 153 0.33 -7.79 15.56
N ASP A 154 0.96 -7.56 16.70
CA ASP A 154 0.54 -6.54 17.66
C ASP A 154 0.64 -5.14 17.06
N GLU A 155 1.75 -4.80 16.41
CA GLU A 155 1.91 -3.52 15.72
C GLU A 155 0.82 -3.30 14.66
N ILE A 156 0.52 -4.31 13.83
CA ILE A 156 -0.54 -4.24 12.83
C ILE A 156 -1.91 -4.03 13.51
N SER A 157 -2.17 -4.75 14.60
CA SER A 157 -3.42 -4.66 15.35
C SER A 157 -3.61 -3.28 15.98
N GLU A 158 -2.55 -2.70 16.56
CA GLU A 158 -2.58 -1.35 17.12
C GLU A 158 -2.85 -0.30 16.04
N LEU A 159 -2.15 -0.35 14.91
CA LEU A 159 -2.39 0.60 13.82
C LEU A 159 -3.79 0.42 13.23
N LYS A 160 -4.29 -0.82 13.11
CA LYS A 160 -5.67 -1.06 12.67
C LYS A 160 -6.69 -0.47 13.63
N ALA A 161 -6.45 -0.57 14.94
CA ALA A 161 -7.31 0.07 15.93
C ALA A 161 -7.38 1.59 15.77
N VAL A 162 -6.24 2.23 15.48
CA VAL A 162 -6.17 3.67 15.18
C VAL A 162 -6.93 4.02 13.89
N CYS A 163 -6.84 3.17 12.87
CA CYS A 163 -7.54 3.38 11.61
C CYS A 163 -9.07 3.30 11.75
N GLY A 164 -9.60 2.59 12.74
CA GLY A 164 -11.04 2.38 12.89
C GLY A 164 -11.64 1.79 11.62
N GLU A 165 -12.62 2.49 11.04
CA GLU A 165 -13.28 2.07 9.78
C GLU A 165 -12.45 2.36 8.52
N LYS A 166 -11.37 3.13 8.63
CA LYS A 166 -10.48 3.41 7.50
C LYS A 166 -9.74 2.16 7.06
N LYS A 167 -9.35 2.11 5.79
CA LYS A 167 -8.57 1.00 5.25
C LYS A 167 -7.16 1.01 5.84
N LEU A 168 -6.68 -0.18 6.17
CA LEU A 168 -5.27 -0.42 6.46
C LEU A 168 -4.75 -1.42 5.44
N LYS A 169 -3.68 -1.07 4.74
CA LYS A 169 -2.87 -1.99 3.94
C LYS A 169 -1.53 -2.19 4.62
N VAL A 170 -1.00 -3.41 4.54
CA VAL A 170 0.31 -3.73 5.12
C VAL A 170 1.29 -3.97 3.99
N ILE A 171 2.32 -3.13 3.91
CA ILE A 171 3.44 -3.30 3.00
C ILE A 171 4.33 -4.41 3.56
N LEU A 172 4.39 -5.53 2.84
CA LEU A 172 5.17 -6.71 3.24
C LEU A 172 6.67 -6.57 2.95
N GLU A 173 7.05 -5.64 2.07
CA GLU A 173 8.44 -5.44 1.61
C GLU A 173 9.06 -6.74 1.05
N THR A 174 8.33 -7.40 0.16
CA THR A 174 8.67 -8.74 -0.36
C THR A 174 10.06 -8.84 -0.98
N GLY A 175 10.62 -7.72 -1.45
CA GLY A 175 11.99 -7.65 -1.95
C GLY A 175 13.07 -7.94 -0.91
N LEU A 176 12.74 -7.84 0.38
CA LEU A 176 13.62 -8.14 1.50
C LEU A 176 13.38 -9.53 2.10
N LEU A 177 12.34 -10.24 1.68
CA LEU A 177 12.01 -11.57 2.18
C LEU A 177 12.78 -12.65 1.39
N PRO A 178 13.52 -13.56 2.06
CA PRO A 178 14.46 -14.47 1.39
C PRO A 178 13.81 -15.53 0.50
N SER A 179 12.56 -15.89 0.76
CA SER A 179 11.89 -16.99 0.06
C SER A 179 10.39 -16.75 -0.14
N CYS A 180 9.77 -17.52 -1.03
CA CYS A 180 8.33 -17.54 -1.19
C CYS A 180 7.62 -18.07 0.08
N ALA A 181 8.27 -18.88 0.88
CA ALA A 181 7.75 -19.32 2.17
C ALA A 181 7.60 -18.14 3.14
N ASP A 182 8.61 -17.26 3.21
CA ASP A 182 8.55 -16.05 4.05
C ASP A 182 7.44 -15.10 3.61
N ILE A 183 7.22 -14.96 2.29
CA ILE A 183 6.11 -14.13 1.76
C ILE A 183 4.75 -14.71 2.15
N LYS A 184 4.65 -16.03 2.29
CA LYS A 184 3.40 -16.72 2.66
C LYS A 184 3.15 -16.72 4.17
N THR A 185 4.22 -16.66 4.97
CA THR A 185 4.16 -16.61 6.42
C THR A 185 3.52 -15.35 6.93
#